data_519093441b9463f5890bd72caf48cd75
#
_entry.id   519093441b9463f5890bd72caf48cd75
#
_cell.length_a   1.000
_cell.length_b   1.000
_cell.length_c   1.000
_cell.angle_alpha   90.00
_cell.angle_beta   90.00
_cell.angle_gamma   90.00
#
_symmetry.space_group_name_H-M   'P 1'
#
loop_
_entity.id
_entity.type
_entity.pdbx_description
1 polymer ?
#
loop_
_entity_poly.entity_id
_entity_poly.type
_entity_poly.pdbx_seq_one_letter_code
_entity_poly.pdbx_strand_id
1 'polypeptide(L)'
;MKFSRLISNALIALTSVCALTVDIDDPDSIAQNAALIAQGLMNYYDGHRYGGVVGMFVFPYYWWEAGAAWNSMLDFWYYTGNDTYNDVVKEALLYQVGKNNDYLPVNQSTTEGNDDQGFWGITAMAAAEKNFSNPGKDEPQWLYLAQAVFNTMSARWDTDHCNGGLRWQIYTWNNGYDYKNTVSNGCLFHLAARLYRYTGNDTYLHWAEKAWDWCEQSGLLNKEDNYHIRDGVDVNNCSNITPYVWTYNAGLFIGGSAFLYNATSDDTWATRAKNIWTGCEELFFQDDKMVEISCQQSRITCNNDQRCFKAIFSRFIGYAALFLPDIRDDIMKKLRASAIAALQTCSGGSDGHTCSIDWLTGAYSNDWIGLGEQMSALEVLQNNLIFNPKMAPNVTTNENGTTGGGIGPLTHDTGGTSEGSPDAGSSSANPLLMNLDIKGSDKAGAGVLTAVLLIGVLGSGWWMLA
;
A
#
# COMPACT_ATOMS: atom_id res chain seq x y z
N MET A 1 32.70 64.12 21.83
CA MET A 1 32.58 62.72 21.36
C MET A 1 31.10 62.34 21.39
N LYS A 2 30.45 62.33 20.21
CA LYS A 2 29.06 61.89 20.06
C LYS A 2 29.04 60.47 19.56
N PHE A 3 28.58 59.51 20.37
CA PHE A 3 28.32 58.14 19.95
C PHE A 3 26.96 58.09 19.28
N SER A 4 26.98 57.92 17.96
CA SER A 4 25.79 57.61 17.17
C SER A 4 25.51 56.09 17.28
N ARG A 5 24.38 55.70 17.90
CA ARG A 5 23.86 54.35 17.90
C ARG A 5 23.14 54.10 16.56
N LEU A 6 23.73 53.32 15.68
CA LEU A 6 23.04 52.71 14.56
C LEU A 6 22.18 51.58 15.11
N ILE A 7 20.87 51.79 15.15
CA ILE A 7 19.88 50.73 15.35
C ILE A 7 19.66 50.05 13.98
N SER A 8 20.21 48.86 13.79
CA SER A 8 19.93 48.03 12.64
C SER A 8 18.55 47.41 12.84
N ASN A 9 17.55 47.93 12.17
CA ASN A 9 16.25 47.26 12.05
C ASN A 9 16.39 46.05 11.13
N ALA A 10 16.59 44.87 11.71
CA ALA A 10 16.38 43.63 11.00
C ALA A 10 14.86 43.48 10.82
N LEU A 11 14.38 43.74 9.61
CA LEU A 11 13.05 43.29 9.20
C LEU A 11 13.11 41.74 9.19
N ILE A 12 12.57 41.11 10.20
CA ILE A 12 12.19 39.73 10.16
C ILE A 12 10.94 39.68 9.25
N ALA A 13 11.13 39.31 8.00
CA ALA A 13 10.01 38.96 7.14
C ALA A 13 9.37 37.70 7.74
N LEU A 14 8.30 37.89 8.49
CA LEU A 14 7.38 36.80 8.82
C LEU A 14 6.73 36.37 7.48
N THR A 15 7.32 35.37 6.83
CA THR A 15 6.60 34.64 5.81
C THR A 15 5.47 33.91 6.52
N SER A 16 4.25 34.42 6.45
CA SER A 16 3.07 33.66 6.84
C SER A 16 3.00 32.48 5.86
N VAL A 17 3.31 31.28 6.36
CA VAL A 17 3.11 30.05 5.61
C VAL A 17 1.58 29.86 5.55
N CYS A 18 1.01 30.05 4.37
CA CYS A 18 -0.39 29.78 4.13
C CYS A 18 -0.55 28.30 3.76
N ALA A 19 -1.64 27.69 4.19
CA ALA A 19 -2.02 26.35 3.74
C ALA A 19 -2.11 26.30 2.20
N LEU A 20 -1.86 25.13 1.64
CA LEU A 20 -2.01 24.91 0.21
C LEU A 20 -3.47 25.14 -0.20
N THR A 21 -3.66 25.74 -1.36
CA THR A 21 -4.98 25.96 -1.95
C THR A 21 -5.02 25.34 -3.33
N VAL A 22 -6.14 24.70 -3.67
CA VAL A 22 -6.33 24.03 -4.95
C VAL A 22 -7.61 24.52 -5.61
N ASP A 23 -7.53 24.82 -6.89
CA ASP A 23 -8.71 24.75 -7.75
C ASP A 23 -8.88 23.29 -8.18
N ILE A 24 -9.84 22.60 -7.54
CA ILE A 24 -10.06 21.17 -7.71
C ILE A 24 -10.69 20.84 -9.07
N ASP A 25 -11.14 21.82 -9.82
CA ASP A 25 -11.65 21.68 -11.18
C ASP A 25 -10.56 21.93 -12.24
N ASP A 26 -9.41 22.46 -11.84
CA ASP A 26 -8.26 22.68 -12.71
C ASP A 26 -7.21 21.58 -12.54
N PRO A 27 -7.01 20.68 -13.55
CA PRO A 27 -5.99 19.64 -13.49
C PRO A 27 -4.55 20.14 -13.28
N ASP A 28 -4.23 21.32 -13.77
CA ASP A 28 -2.89 21.89 -13.60
C ASP A 28 -2.70 22.41 -12.16
N SER A 29 -3.73 22.96 -11.53
CA SER A 29 -3.72 23.29 -10.09
C SER A 29 -3.55 22.05 -9.21
N ILE A 30 -4.24 20.96 -9.54
CA ILE A 30 -4.07 19.68 -8.85
C ILE A 30 -2.63 19.18 -9.00
N ALA A 31 -2.09 19.16 -10.21
CA ALA A 31 -0.73 18.67 -10.50
C ALA A 31 0.36 19.49 -9.80
N GLN A 32 0.20 20.82 -9.73
CA GLN A 32 1.13 21.71 -9.04
C GLN A 32 1.15 21.44 -7.52
N ASN A 33 -0.01 21.33 -6.90
CA ASN A 33 -0.11 20.99 -5.47
C ASN A 33 0.40 19.57 -5.19
N ALA A 34 0.10 18.60 -6.06
CA ALA A 34 0.62 17.24 -5.94
C ALA A 34 2.16 17.21 -5.98
N ALA A 35 2.80 18.06 -6.80
CA ALA A 35 4.26 18.16 -6.86
C ALA A 35 4.87 18.67 -5.54
N LEU A 36 4.23 19.62 -4.87
CA LEU A 36 4.67 20.11 -3.56
C LEU A 36 4.52 19.04 -2.48
N ILE A 37 3.40 18.30 -2.48
CA ILE A 37 3.16 17.24 -1.51
C ILE A 37 4.10 16.05 -1.78
N ALA A 38 4.36 15.70 -3.04
CA ALA A 38 5.31 14.65 -3.42
C ALA A 38 6.73 15.01 -2.98
N GLN A 39 7.15 16.27 -3.10
CA GLN A 39 8.41 16.75 -2.53
C GLN A 39 8.44 16.57 -1.00
N GLY A 40 7.36 16.92 -0.31
CA GLY A 40 7.22 16.72 1.14
C GLY A 40 7.31 15.24 1.53
N LEU A 41 6.74 14.32 0.73
CA LEU A 41 6.89 12.89 0.92
C LEU A 41 8.35 12.45 0.77
N MET A 42 9.03 12.91 -0.28
CA MET A 42 10.43 12.57 -0.54
C MET A 42 11.40 13.16 0.48
N ASN A 43 11.03 14.15 1.27
CA ASN A 43 11.84 14.64 2.39
C ASN A 43 12.03 13.59 3.49
N TYR A 44 11.18 12.58 3.57
CA TYR A 44 11.33 11.44 4.48
C TYR A 44 12.21 10.32 3.92
N TYR A 45 12.64 10.41 2.64
CA TYR A 45 13.50 9.41 2.02
C TYR A 45 14.99 9.78 2.13
N ASP A 46 15.79 8.85 2.62
CA ASP A 46 17.23 9.03 2.76
C ASP A 46 18.05 7.83 2.26
N GLY A 47 17.47 6.96 1.46
CA GLY A 47 18.08 5.71 0.98
C GLY A 47 19.47 5.86 0.36
N HIS A 48 19.80 7.04 -0.16
CA HIS A 48 21.13 7.35 -0.72
C HIS A 48 22.10 8.03 0.26
N ARG A 49 21.66 8.31 1.50
CA ARG A 49 22.51 8.91 2.52
C ARG A 49 23.31 7.83 3.26
N TYR A 50 24.42 8.21 3.88
CA TYR A 50 25.19 7.29 4.70
C TYR A 50 24.35 6.69 5.83
N GLY A 51 24.24 5.37 5.87
CA GLY A 51 23.39 4.63 6.81
C GLY A 51 21.95 4.41 6.35
N GLY A 52 21.53 5.01 5.25
CA GLY A 52 20.25 4.73 4.61
C GLY A 52 20.24 3.40 3.85
N VAL A 53 19.04 2.89 3.56
CA VAL A 53 18.83 1.68 2.75
C VAL A 53 17.97 2.05 1.56
N VAL A 54 18.47 1.79 0.35
CA VAL A 54 17.74 2.07 -0.89
C VAL A 54 16.35 1.42 -0.86
N GLY A 55 15.34 2.20 -1.15
CA GLY A 55 13.94 1.78 -1.16
C GLY A 55 13.23 1.86 0.20
N MET A 56 13.93 2.14 1.31
CA MET A 56 13.32 2.33 2.62
C MET A 56 13.27 3.80 3.04
N PHE A 57 12.24 4.16 3.78
CA PHE A 57 12.14 5.47 4.43
C PHE A 57 12.79 5.42 5.82
N VAL A 58 13.16 6.59 6.35
CA VAL A 58 13.82 6.68 7.67
C VAL A 58 12.95 6.13 8.79
N PHE A 59 13.61 5.59 9.83
CA PHE A 59 12.91 5.25 11.07
C PHE A 59 12.07 6.47 11.55
N PRO A 60 10.78 6.29 11.96
CA PRO A 60 10.19 5.04 12.46
C PRO A 60 9.28 4.29 11.46
N TYR A 61 9.41 4.52 10.15
CA TYR A 61 8.54 3.91 9.15
C TYR A 61 8.92 2.47 8.85
N TYR A 62 7.91 1.62 8.68
CA TYR A 62 8.09 0.21 8.40
C TYR A 62 8.35 -0.04 6.91
N TRP A 63 8.84 -1.23 6.61
CA TRP A 63 9.20 -1.63 5.25
C TRP A 63 8.00 -1.63 4.29
N TRP A 64 6.83 -2.07 4.73
CA TRP A 64 5.62 -2.07 3.91
C TRP A 64 5.14 -0.65 3.55
N GLU A 65 5.31 0.31 4.45
CA GLU A 65 4.96 1.71 4.21
C GLU A 65 5.76 2.27 3.03
N ALA A 66 7.02 1.81 2.86
CA ALA A 66 7.82 2.16 1.70
C ALA A 66 7.20 1.60 0.41
N GLY A 67 6.77 0.32 0.40
CA GLY A 67 6.06 -0.27 -0.73
C GLY A 67 4.82 0.53 -1.13
N ALA A 68 4.01 0.94 -0.15
CA ALA A 68 2.83 1.76 -0.38
C ALA A 68 3.16 3.18 -0.87
N ALA A 69 4.22 3.81 -0.33
CA ALA A 69 4.66 5.15 -0.72
C ALA A 69 5.21 5.17 -2.16
N TRP A 70 5.95 4.16 -2.58
CA TRP A 70 6.41 4.07 -3.97
C TRP A 70 5.24 3.91 -4.95
N ASN A 71 4.15 3.26 -4.55
CA ASN A 71 2.93 3.27 -5.37
C ASN A 71 2.36 4.69 -5.50
N SER A 72 2.34 5.47 -4.42
CA SER A 72 1.89 6.87 -4.49
C SER A 72 2.75 7.72 -5.44
N MET A 73 4.05 7.44 -5.51
CA MET A 73 4.96 8.12 -6.44
C MET A 73 4.78 7.65 -7.90
N LEU A 74 4.41 6.37 -8.13
CA LEU A 74 3.98 5.88 -9.45
C LEU A 74 2.68 6.56 -9.90
N ASP A 75 1.73 6.72 -8.98
CA ASP A 75 0.47 7.43 -9.23
C ASP A 75 0.72 8.90 -9.53
N PHE A 76 1.64 9.54 -8.80
CA PHE A 76 2.05 10.92 -9.04
C PHE A 76 2.58 11.12 -10.47
N TRP A 77 3.54 10.29 -10.89
CA TRP A 77 4.03 10.32 -12.27
C TRP A 77 2.89 10.10 -13.29
N TYR A 78 2.08 9.07 -13.08
CA TYR A 78 1.04 8.68 -14.02
C TYR A 78 -0.03 9.76 -14.21
N TYR A 79 -0.48 10.36 -13.12
CA TYR A 79 -1.52 11.38 -13.16
C TYR A 79 -1.02 12.75 -13.61
N THR A 80 0.18 13.16 -13.20
CA THR A 80 0.70 14.50 -13.44
C THR A 80 1.67 14.60 -14.61
N GLY A 81 2.23 13.48 -15.07
CA GLY A 81 3.32 13.45 -16.07
C GLY A 81 4.68 13.90 -15.52
N ASN A 82 4.80 14.13 -14.21
CA ASN A 82 6.04 14.58 -13.59
C ASN A 82 6.93 13.37 -13.27
N ASP A 83 8.05 13.25 -13.97
CA ASP A 83 9.00 12.13 -13.91
C ASP A 83 10.20 12.34 -12.97
N THR A 84 10.20 13.44 -12.20
CA THR A 84 11.33 13.86 -11.33
C THR A 84 11.85 12.73 -10.44
N TYR A 85 10.99 11.83 -9.99
CA TYR A 85 11.33 10.77 -9.04
C TYR A 85 11.38 9.37 -9.66
N ASN A 86 11.17 9.22 -10.98
CA ASN A 86 11.02 7.92 -11.62
C ASN A 86 12.25 7.01 -11.46
N ASP A 87 13.46 7.56 -11.58
CA ASP A 87 14.70 6.77 -11.41
C ASP A 87 14.81 6.24 -9.98
N VAL A 88 14.50 7.06 -8.98
CA VAL A 88 14.54 6.68 -7.57
C VAL A 88 13.47 5.62 -7.26
N VAL A 89 12.25 5.78 -7.80
CA VAL A 89 11.16 4.81 -7.64
C VAL A 89 11.57 3.47 -8.24
N LYS A 90 12.12 3.47 -9.45
CA LYS A 90 12.57 2.25 -10.14
C LYS A 90 13.66 1.54 -9.37
N GLU A 91 14.67 2.27 -8.95
CA GLU A 91 15.77 1.73 -8.14
C GLU A 91 15.26 1.15 -6.82
N ALA A 92 14.39 1.87 -6.12
CA ALA A 92 13.80 1.42 -4.86
C ALA A 92 13.03 0.10 -5.00
N LEU A 93 12.18 0.00 -6.01
CA LEU A 93 11.40 -1.21 -6.28
C LEU A 93 12.29 -2.40 -6.61
N LEU A 94 13.34 -2.21 -7.41
CA LEU A 94 14.26 -3.29 -7.79
C LEU A 94 15.22 -3.69 -6.66
N TYR A 95 15.59 -2.76 -5.79
CA TYR A 95 16.49 -3.06 -4.68
C TYR A 95 15.86 -3.97 -3.61
N GLN A 96 14.55 -3.83 -3.39
CA GLN A 96 13.82 -4.51 -2.32
C GLN A 96 13.24 -5.88 -2.72
N VAL A 97 13.46 -6.35 -3.94
CA VAL A 97 12.86 -7.60 -4.46
C VAL A 97 13.28 -8.88 -3.71
N GLY A 98 14.36 -8.83 -2.94
CA GLY A 98 14.92 -10.00 -2.27
C GLY A 98 15.62 -10.97 -3.23
N LYS A 99 16.17 -12.05 -2.66
CA LYS A 99 17.01 -13.02 -3.42
C LYS A 99 16.23 -13.76 -4.52
N ASN A 100 14.94 -13.97 -4.30
CA ASN A 100 14.10 -14.78 -5.19
C ASN A 100 13.20 -13.92 -6.09
N ASN A 101 13.37 -12.60 -6.08
CA ASN A 101 12.52 -11.65 -6.82
C ASN A 101 11.04 -11.77 -6.46
N ASP A 102 10.73 -11.93 -5.18
CA ASP A 102 9.37 -12.15 -4.67
C ASP A 102 8.99 -11.21 -3.51
N TYR A 103 9.80 -10.16 -3.29
CA TYR A 103 9.65 -9.25 -2.15
C TYR A 103 9.62 -9.98 -0.80
N LEU A 104 10.56 -10.92 -0.61
CA LEU A 104 10.87 -11.55 0.67
C LEU A 104 12.35 -11.33 1.01
N PRO A 105 12.79 -10.10 1.28
CA PRO A 105 14.18 -9.83 1.62
C PRO A 105 14.51 -10.35 3.02
N VAL A 106 15.60 -11.09 3.15
CA VAL A 106 15.98 -11.79 4.39
C VAL A 106 16.08 -10.88 5.62
N ASN A 107 16.45 -9.62 5.41
CA ASN A 107 16.56 -8.63 6.49
C ASN A 107 15.22 -8.17 7.06
N GLN A 108 14.08 -8.53 6.45
CA GLN A 108 12.73 -8.26 6.95
C GLN A 108 12.08 -9.48 7.62
N SER A 109 12.70 -10.65 7.57
CA SER A 109 12.12 -11.92 8.05
C SER A 109 11.71 -11.95 9.54
N THR A 110 12.12 -10.98 10.34
CA THR A 110 11.74 -10.86 11.76
C THR A 110 10.43 -10.09 12.00
N THR A 111 9.92 -9.43 10.96
CA THR A 111 8.73 -8.56 11.07
C THR A 111 7.76 -8.72 9.91
N GLU A 112 8.16 -9.39 8.83
CA GLU A 112 7.44 -9.42 7.56
C GLU A 112 6.15 -10.26 7.64
N GLY A 113 5.04 -9.59 7.31
CA GLY A 113 3.72 -10.18 7.13
C GLY A 113 3.37 -10.44 5.66
N ASN A 114 2.30 -11.20 5.43
CA ASN A 114 1.74 -11.40 4.09
C ASN A 114 1.20 -10.09 3.49
N ASP A 115 0.70 -9.20 4.30
CA ASP A 115 0.27 -7.85 3.94
C ASP A 115 1.46 -6.98 3.50
N ASP A 116 2.56 -7.00 4.26
CA ASP A 116 3.78 -6.27 3.92
C ASP A 116 4.26 -6.63 2.51
N GLN A 117 4.43 -7.93 2.24
CA GLN A 117 4.77 -8.44 0.91
C GLN A 117 3.70 -8.06 -0.14
N GLY A 118 2.43 -8.15 0.24
CA GLY A 118 1.28 -7.85 -0.62
C GLY A 118 1.31 -6.42 -1.16
N PHE A 119 1.64 -5.42 -0.33
CA PHE A 119 1.74 -4.02 -0.77
C PHE A 119 2.85 -3.80 -1.80
N TRP A 120 4.00 -4.44 -1.65
CA TRP A 120 5.05 -4.39 -2.68
C TRP A 120 4.60 -5.04 -3.99
N GLY A 121 3.91 -6.19 -3.91
CA GLY A 121 3.34 -6.86 -5.09
C GLY A 121 2.29 -6.00 -5.80
N ILE A 122 1.41 -5.33 -5.06
CA ILE A 122 0.41 -4.39 -5.58
C ILE A 122 1.09 -3.20 -6.26
N THR A 123 2.21 -2.72 -5.74
CA THR A 123 2.99 -1.64 -6.34
C THR A 123 3.66 -2.07 -7.64
N ALA A 124 4.26 -3.27 -7.68
CA ALA A 124 4.80 -3.85 -8.91
C ALA A 124 3.69 -4.03 -9.98
N MET A 125 2.50 -4.48 -9.57
CA MET A 125 1.35 -4.57 -10.47
C MET A 125 0.93 -3.21 -11.02
N ALA A 126 0.93 -2.16 -10.19
CA ALA A 126 0.65 -0.79 -10.63
C ALA A 126 1.67 -0.28 -11.66
N ALA A 127 2.95 -0.63 -11.49
CA ALA A 127 3.99 -0.29 -12.46
C ALA A 127 3.75 -0.98 -13.82
N ALA A 128 3.34 -2.27 -13.81
CA ALA A 128 2.99 -3.00 -15.03
C ALA A 128 1.78 -2.37 -15.74
N GLU A 129 0.71 -2.10 -15.00
CA GLU A 129 -0.54 -1.56 -15.55
C GLU A 129 -0.43 -0.12 -16.08
N LYS A 130 0.53 0.64 -15.60
CA LYS A 130 0.79 2.03 -16.03
C LYS A 130 1.89 2.14 -17.09
N ASN A 131 2.44 1.02 -17.56
CA ASN A 131 3.62 1.01 -18.42
C ASN A 131 4.77 1.87 -17.86
N PHE A 132 4.98 1.81 -16.54
CA PHE A 132 6.15 2.42 -15.95
C PHE A 132 7.40 1.81 -16.60
N SER A 133 8.43 2.61 -16.86
CA SER A 133 9.64 2.18 -17.56
C SER A 133 10.11 0.80 -17.08
N ASN A 134 10.04 -0.20 -17.96
CA ASN A 134 10.42 -1.57 -17.62
C ASN A 134 11.88 -1.66 -17.14
N PRO A 135 12.19 -2.59 -16.22
CA PRO A 135 13.56 -2.94 -15.84
C PRO A 135 14.40 -3.41 -17.03
N GLY A 136 15.69 -3.48 -16.83
CA GLY A 136 16.63 -4.04 -17.81
C GLY A 136 16.30 -5.50 -18.15
N LYS A 137 16.84 -6.01 -19.26
CA LYS A 137 16.54 -7.39 -19.72
C LYS A 137 16.98 -8.47 -18.73
N ASP A 138 17.98 -8.18 -17.91
CA ASP A 138 18.52 -9.12 -16.90
C ASP A 138 17.89 -8.92 -15.51
N GLU A 139 16.93 -8.01 -15.41
CA GLU A 139 16.20 -7.68 -14.17
C GLU A 139 14.79 -8.23 -14.22
N PRO A 140 14.18 -8.56 -13.06
CA PRO A 140 12.81 -9.02 -13.01
C PRO A 140 11.86 -7.91 -13.45
N GLN A 141 10.94 -8.24 -14.37
CA GLN A 141 9.95 -7.30 -14.89
C GLN A 141 8.82 -7.07 -13.87
N TRP A 142 8.09 -5.96 -13.98
CA TRP A 142 7.05 -5.60 -13.01
C TRP A 142 5.96 -6.65 -12.87
N LEU A 143 5.47 -7.19 -14.00
CA LEU A 143 4.47 -8.26 -14.00
C LEU A 143 5.01 -9.54 -13.35
N TYR A 144 6.28 -9.90 -13.65
CA TYR A 144 6.93 -11.05 -13.02
C TYR A 144 6.94 -10.93 -11.49
N LEU A 145 7.31 -9.74 -10.97
CA LEU A 145 7.36 -9.46 -9.54
C LEU A 145 5.98 -9.57 -8.87
N ALA A 146 4.95 -9.02 -9.52
CA ALA A 146 3.57 -9.13 -9.03
C ALA A 146 3.08 -10.59 -9.00
N GLN A 147 3.41 -11.38 -10.02
CA GLN A 147 3.09 -12.80 -10.08
C GLN A 147 3.87 -13.62 -9.04
N ALA A 148 5.14 -13.29 -8.79
CA ALA A 148 5.94 -13.96 -7.78
C ALA A 148 5.37 -13.74 -6.37
N VAL A 149 4.95 -12.52 -6.05
CA VAL A 149 4.24 -12.22 -4.79
C VAL A 149 2.96 -13.02 -4.68
N PHE A 150 2.11 -13.01 -5.72
CA PHE A 150 0.88 -13.79 -5.74
C PHE A 150 1.14 -15.28 -5.50
N ASN A 151 2.09 -15.88 -6.21
CA ASN A 151 2.40 -17.29 -6.11
C ASN A 151 2.92 -17.67 -4.72
N THR A 152 3.79 -16.85 -4.14
CA THR A 152 4.32 -17.11 -2.79
C THR A 152 3.25 -16.89 -1.72
N MET A 153 2.37 -15.90 -1.84
CA MET A 153 1.24 -15.71 -0.93
C MET A 153 0.25 -16.87 -1.04
N SER A 154 -0.20 -17.22 -2.25
CA SER A 154 -1.18 -18.30 -2.45
C SER A 154 -0.68 -19.67 -1.96
N ALA A 155 0.63 -19.93 -2.05
CA ALA A 155 1.24 -21.15 -1.51
C ALA A 155 1.23 -21.23 0.03
N ARG A 156 1.06 -20.10 0.73
CA ARG A 156 0.94 -20.04 2.19
C ARG A 156 -0.51 -20.09 2.69
N TRP A 157 -1.47 -20.38 1.81
CA TRP A 157 -2.88 -20.55 2.21
C TRP A 157 -3.04 -21.67 3.25
N ASP A 158 -3.46 -21.32 4.46
CA ASP A 158 -3.54 -22.23 5.60
C ASP A 158 -4.94 -22.85 5.73
N THR A 159 -5.08 -24.09 5.30
CA THR A 159 -6.33 -24.87 5.40
C THR A 159 -6.50 -25.58 6.74
N ASP A 160 -5.47 -25.70 7.55
CA ASP A 160 -5.50 -26.42 8.81
C ASP A 160 -6.24 -25.66 9.91
N HIS A 161 -6.34 -24.33 9.76
CA HIS A 161 -7.00 -23.47 10.72
C HIS A 161 -8.02 -22.57 10.00
N CYS A 162 -9.18 -22.39 10.61
CA CYS A 162 -10.28 -21.52 10.15
C CYS A 162 -10.67 -21.79 8.67
N ASN A 163 -10.55 -23.02 8.19
CA ASN A 163 -10.93 -23.49 6.85
C ASN A 163 -10.30 -22.70 5.68
N GLY A 164 -9.14 -22.12 5.85
CA GLY A 164 -8.46 -21.34 4.82
C GLY A 164 -7.95 -20.00 5.32
N GLY A 165 -7.53 -19.16 4.39
CA GLY A 165 -7.03 -17.82 4.68
C GLY A 165 -5.52 -17.75 4.93
N LEU A 166 -4.96 -16.57 4.67
CA LEU A 166 -3.58 -16.24 4.99
C LEU A 166 -3.47 -15.82 6.44
N ARG A 167 -2.41 -16.24 7.10
CA ARG A 167 -1.99 -15.68 8.39
C ARG A 167 -1.47 -14.26 8.18
N TRP A 168 -1.50 -13.42 9.22
CA TRP A 168 -0.88 -12.11 9.16
C TRP A 168 0.63 -12.26 8.92
N GLN A 169 1.34 -12.91 9.82
CA GLN A 169 2.78 -13.09 9.73
C GLN A 169 3.17 -14.32 8.91
N ILE A 170 4.28 -14.21 8.17
CA ILE A 170 4.83 -15.29 7.33
C ILE A 170 5.56 -16.33 8.19
N TYR A 171 6.28 -15.87 9.20
CA TYR A 171 7.18 -16.71 10.00
C TYR A 171 6.57 -17.05 11.36
N THR A 172 6.71 -18.31 11.79
CA THR A 172 6.12 -18.87 13.02
C THR A 172 6.63 -18.22 14.31
N TRP A 173 7.78 -17.57 14.26
CA TRP A 173 8.38 -16.88 15.41
C TRP A 173 7.94 -15.42 15.56
N ASN A 174 7.21 -14.88 14.60
CA ASN A 174 6.72 -13.51 14.65
C ASN A 174 5.41 -13.40 15.44
N ASN A 175 5.27 -12.34 16.23
CA ASN A 175 4.01 -12.02 16.89
C ASN A 175 2.93 -11.76 15.85
N GLY A 176 1.77 -12.41 16.00
CA GLY A 176 0.67 -12.33 15.03
C GLY A 176 0.65 -13.47 14.01
N TYR A 177 1.54 -14.47 14.14
CA TYR A 177 1.43 -15.70 13.35
C TYR A 177 0.16 -16.51 13.66
N ASP A 178 -0.39 -16.37 14.84
CA ASP A 178 -1.66 -16.96 15.28
C ASP A 178 -2.90 -16.12 14.94
N TYR A 179 -2.77 -15.18 13.99
CA TYR A 179 -3.83 -14.28 13.56
C TYR A 179 -3.97 -14.28 12.04
N LYS A 180 -5.20 -14.33 11.54
CA LYS A 180 -5.54 -14.16 10.10
C LYS A 180 -6.25 -12.84 9.92
N ASN A 181 -5.56 -11.89 9.30
CA ASN A 181 -6.09 -10.54 9.13
C ASN A 181 -6.71 -10.33 7.74
N THR A 182 -7.59 -9.37 7.70
CA THR A 182 -8.30 -8.99 6.48
C THR A 182 -7.37 -8.37 5.46
N VAL A 183 -6.37 -7.61 5.88
CA VAL A 183 -5.43 -6.95 4.96
C VAL A 183 -4.58 -7.95 4.16
N SER A 184 -4.02 -8.99 4.78
CA SER A 184 -3.26 -10.03 4.06
C SER A 184 -4.11 -10.74 3.00
N ASN A 185 -5.34 -11.10 3.38
CA ASN A 185 -6.29 -11.76 2.49
C ASN A 185 -6.84 -10.80 1.43
N GLY A 186 -7.04 -9.54 1.78
CA GLY A 186 -7.42 -8.47 0.87
C GLY A 186 -6.33 -8.14 -0.14
N CYS A 187 -5.05 -8.14 0.24
CA CYS A 187 -3.94 -7.99 -0.69
C CYS A 187 -3.89 -9.14 -1.70
N LEU A 188 -4.06 -10.40 -1.25
CA LEU A 188 -4.13 -11.55 -2.15
C LEU A 188 -5.32 -11.44 -3.12
N PHE A 189 -6.52 -11.10 -2.60
CA PHE A 189 -7.71 -10.87 -3.41
C PHE A 189 -7.50 -9.79 -4.46
N HIS A 190 -7.01 -8.63 -4.04
CA HIS A 190 -6.80 -7.47 -4.90
C HIS A 190 -5.75 -7.72 -5.98
N LEU A 191 -4.63 -8.34 -5.60
CA LEU A 191 -3.57 -8.69 -6.54
C LEU A 191 -4.04 -9.74 -7.54
N ALA A 192 -4.76 -10.77 -7.11
CA ALA A 192 -5.35 -11.79 -7.97
C ALA A 192 -6.35 -11.18 -8.98
N ALA A 193 -7.23 -10.29 -8.52
CA ALA A 193 -8.18 -9.57 -9.38
C ALA A 193 -7.48 -8.79 -10.49
N ARG A 194 -6.40 -8.08 -10.17
CA ARG A 194 -5.62 -7.29 -11.13
C ARG A 194 -4.81 -8.16 -12.10
N LEU A 195 -4.20 -9.23 -11.59
CA LEU A 195 -3.48 -10.21 -12.43
C LEU A 195 -4.43 -10.91 -13.41
N TYR A 196 -5.64 -11.29 -12.98
CA TYR A 196 -6.66 -11.81 -13.88
C TYR A 196 -6.99 -10.81 -14.98
N ARG A 197 -7.32 -9.57 -14.60
CA ARG A 197 -7.66 -8.52 -15.56
C ARG A 197 -6.52 -8.27 -16.56
N TYR A 198 -5.26 -8.29 -16.09
CA TYR A 198 -4.10 -8.02 -16.94
C TYR A 198 -3.77 -9.16 -17.90
N THR A 199 -3.87 -10.42 -17.44
CA THR A 199 -3.36 -11.60 -18.15
C THR A 199 -4.44 -12.48 -18.77
N GLY A 200 -5.69 -12.39 -18.32
CA GLY A 200 -6.76 -13.32 -18.68
C GLY A 200 -6.61 -14.75 -18.14
N ASN A 201 -5.68 -14.99 -17.20
CA ASN A 201 -5.45 -16.33 -16.65
C ASN A 201 -6.43 -16.64 -15.51
N ASP A 202 -7.32 -17.62 -15.76
CA ASP A 202 -8.39 -18.03 -14.83
C ASP A 202 -7.90 -18.49 -13.46
N THR A 203 -6.64 -18.90 -13.32
CA THR A 203 -6.06 -19.23 -12.02
C THR A 203 -6.18 -18.07 -11.04
N TYR A 204 -5.97 -16.84 -11.51
CA TYR A 204 -6.07 -15.65 -10.67
C TYR A 204 -7.53 -15.32 -10.29
N LEU A 205 -8.48 -15.50 -11.23
CA LEU A 205 -9.91 -15.35 -10.94
C LEU A 205 -10.35 -16.31 -9.82
N HIS A 206 -10.00 -17.60 -9.98
CA HIS A 206 -10.31 -18.62 -8.97
C HIS A 206 -9.75 -18.27 -7.58
N TRP A 207 -8.54 -17.73 -7.52
CA TRP A 207 -7.96 -17.31 -6.24
C TRP A 207 -8.62 -16.05 -5.66
N ALA A 208 -9.03 -15.12 -6.51
CA ALA A 208 -9.80 -13.96 -6.08
C ALA A 208 -11.14 -14.39 -5.47
N GLU A 209 -11.89 -15.26 -6.14
CA GLU A 209 -13.13 -15.83 -5.62
C GLU A 209 -12.90 -16.56 -4.29
N LYS A 210 -11.89 -17.41 -4.23
CA LYS A 210 -11.54 -18.17 -3.02
C LYS A 210 -11.20 -17.27 -1.83
N ALA A 211 -10.43 -16.21 -2.04
CA ALA A 211 -10.07 -15.26 -0.99
C ALA A 211 -11.29 -14.45 -0.52
N TRP A 212 -12.15 -14.02 -1.45
CA TRP A 212 -13.41 -13.36 -1.14
C TRP A 212 -14.30 -14.26 -0.29
N ASP A 213 -14.57 -15.47 -0.78
CA ASP A 213 -15.48 -16.43 -0.14
C ASP A 213 -15.01 -16.79 1.27
N TRP A 214 -13.72 -16.94 1.48
CA TRP A 214 -13.17 -17.17 2.82
C TRP A 214 -13.41 -15.99 3.75
N CYS A 215 -13.15 -14.75 3.30
CA CYS A 215 -13.40 -13.56 4.12
C CYS A 215 -14.89 -13.39 4.46
N GLU A 216 -15.78 -13.76 3.55
CA GLU A 216 -17.21 -13.72 3.78
C GLU A 216 -17.66 -14.82 4.77
N GLN A 217 -17.20 -16.06 4.58
CA GLN A 217 -17.51 -17.20 5.45
C GLN A 217 -16.93 -17.06 6.86
N SER A 218 -15.78 -16.42 6.99
CA SER A 218 -15.17 -16.12 8.30
C SER A 218 -15.85 -15.00 9.07
N GLY A 219 -16.80 -14.27 8.43
CA GLY A 219 -17.50 -13.14 9.02
C GLY A 219 -16.71 -11.82 8.98
N LEU A 220 -15.55 -11.78 8.30
CA LEU A 220 -14.76 -10.57 8.13
C LEU A 220 -15.43 -9.59 7.16
N LEU A 221 -16.10 -10.10 6.11
CA LEU A 221 -17.01 -9.38 5.23
C LEU A 221 -18.45 -9.65 5.69
N ASN A 222 -18.94 -8.88 6.64
CA ASN A 222 -20.24 -9.17 7.26
C ASN A 222 -21.39 -8.48 6.52
N LYS A 223 -22.18 -9.26 5.75
CA LYS A 223 -23.36 -8.79 5.03
C LYS A 223 -24.45 -8.25 5.93
N GLU A 224 -24.60 -8.80 7.13
CA GLU A 224 -25.65 -8.42 8.08
C GLU A 224 -25.32 -7.12 8.83
N ASP A 225 -24.06 -6.68 8.78
CA ASP A 225 -23.54 -5.47 9.41
C ASP A 225 -23.09 -4.46 8.33
N ASN A 226 -23.94 -4.17 7.35
CA ASN A 226 -23.68 -3.24 6.24
C ASN A 226 -22.33 -3.41 5.53
N TYR A 227 -21.81 -4.65 5.45
CA TYR A 227 -20.47 -4.97 4.94
C TYR A 227 -19.34 -4.21 5.65
N HIS A 228 -19.49 -3.97 6.95
CA HIS A 228 -18.37 -3.48 7.74
C HIS A 228 -17.25 -4.53 7.76
N ILE A 229 -16.12 -4.17 7.18
CA ILE A 229 -15.00 -5.10 7.03
C ILE A 229 -14.19 -5.12 8.32
N ARG A 230 -14.20 -6.25 9.02
CA ARG A 230 -13.53 -6.44 10.30
C ARG A 230 -12.04 -6.71 10.12
N ASP A 231 -11.25 -6.49 11.16
CA ASP A 231 -9.78 -6.55 11.11
C ASP A 231 -9.22 -7.96 10.89
N GLY A 232 -9.71 -8.96 11.62
CA GLY A 232 -9.23 -10.33 11.50
C GLY A 232 -9.80 -11.28 12.54
N VAL A 233 -9.33 -12.54 12.52
CA VAL A 233 -9.73 -13.63 13.41
C VAL A 233 -8.53 -14.30 14.06
N ASP A 234 -8.72 -14.76 15.30
CA ASP A 234 -7.75 -15.60 16.02
C ASP A 234 -7.73 -17.02 15.41
N VAL A 235 -6.54 -17.54 15.15
CA VAL A 235 -6.34 -18.89 14.58
C VAL A 235 -6.83 -20.00 15.51
N ASN A 236 -6.73 -19.80 16.82
CA ASN A 236 -7.14 -20.77 17.83
C ASN A 236 -8.63 -20.71 18.13
N ASN A 237 -9.29 -19.59 17.78
CA ASN A 237 -10.72 -19.40 17.91
C ASN A 237 -11.26 -18.58 16.75
N CYS A 238 -11.59 -19.25 15.66
CA CYS A 238 -12.04 -18.63 14.41
C CYS A 238 -13.32 -17.79 14.53
N SER A 239 -14.03 -17.88 15.64
CA SER A 239 -15.19 -17.03 15.94
C SER A 239 -14.83 -15.76 16.72
N ASN A 240 -13.58 -15.62 17.15
CA ASN A 240 -13.08 -14.44 17.84
C ASN A 240 -12.64 -13.39 16.81
N ILE A 241 -13.60 -12.57 16.37
CA ILE A 241 -13.40 -11.53 15.36
C ILE A 241 -12.98 -10.24 16.05
N THR A 242 -11.87 -9.66 15.63
CA THR A 242 -11.43 -8.32 16.05
C THR A 242 -12.33 -7.25 15.41
N PRO A 243 -13.02 -6.40 16.21
CA PRO A 243 -14.11 -5.56 15.72
C PRO A 243 -13.67 -4.28 15.01
N TYR A 244 -12.37 -3.98 14.98
CA TYR A 244 -11.88 -2.77 14.32
C TYR A 244 -12.21 -2.78 12.82
N VAL A 245 -12.46 -1.58 12.29
CA VAL A 245 -12.70 -1.34 10.86
C VAL A 245 -11.70 -0.30 10.37
N TRP A 246 -11.08 -0.56 9.23
CA TRP A 246 -10.03 0.28 8.68
C TRP A 246 -10.31 0.62 7.22
N THR A 247 -10.03 1.85 6.84
CA THR A 247 -10.28 2.34 5.47
C THR A 247 -9.56 1.48 4.43
N TYR A 248 -8.30 1.11 4.64
CA TYR A 248 -7.49 0.36 3.67
C TYR A 248 -8.04 -1.04 3.37
N ASN A 249 -8.62 -1.72 4.38
CA ASN A 249 -9.28 -3.01 4.19
C ASN A 249 -10.45 -2.89 3.22
N ALA A 250 -11.31 -1.91 3.43
CA ALA A 250 -12.43 -1.65 2.53
C ALA A 250 -11.94 -1.30 1.11
N GLY A 251 -10.91 -0.47 1.01
CA GLY A 251 -10.29 -0.11 -0.26
C GLY A 251 -9.83 -1.30 -1.08
N LEU A 252 -9.16 -2.28 -0.45
CA LEU A 252 -8.69 -3.49 -1.12
C LEU A 252 -9.84 -4.28 -1.74
N PHE A 253 -10.94 -4.47 -1.01
CA PHE A 253 -12.09 -5.24 -1.49
C PHE A 253 -12.94 -4.49 -2.51
N ILE A 254 -13.16 -3.18 -2.33
CA ILE A 254 -13.87 -2.35 -3.33
C ILE A 254 -13.07 -2.31 -4.62
N GLY A 255 -11.77 -2.00 -4.54
CA GLY A 255 -10.90 -1.91 -5.71
C GLY A 255 -10.80 -3.23 -6.45
N GLY A 256 -10.51 -4.35 -5.76
CA GLY A 256 -10.45 -5.66 -6.37
C GLY A 256 -11.74 -6.07 -7.07
N SER A 257 -12.89 -5.79 -6.43
CA SER A 257 -14.21 -6.05 -7.04
C SER A 257 -14.44 -5.19 -8.30
N ALA A 258 -14.01 -3.92 -8.28
CA ALA A 258 -14.11 -3.04 -9.45
C ALA A 258 -13.24 -3.54 -10.62
N PHE A 259 -12.03 -4.03 -10.35
CA PHE A 259 -11.17 -4.66 -11.36
C PHE A 259 -11.79 -5.93 -11.94
N LEU A 260 -12.40 -6.78 -11.11
CA LEU A 260 -13.10 -7.99 -11.56
C LEU A 260 -14.34 -7.66 -12.39
N TYR A 261 -15.15 -6.70 -11.98
CA TYR A 261 -16.27 -6.23 -12.79
C TYR A 261 -15.82 -5.76 -14.18
N ASN A 262 -14.76 -4.94 -14.23
CA ASN A 262 -14.21 -4.46 -15.49
C ASN A 262 -13.67 -5.60 -16.39
N ALA A 263 -13.13 -6.66 -15.80
CA ALA A 263 -12.59 -7.80 -16.56
C ALA A 263 -13.65 -8.81 -17.01
N THR A 264 -14.68 -9.04 -16.18
CA THR A 264 -15.65 -10.13 -16.39
C THR A 264 -17.00 -9.63 -16.88
N SER A 265 -17.35 -8.38 -16.65
CA SER A 265 -18.71 -7.84 -16.78
C SER A 265 -19.77 -8.57 -15.92
N ASP A 266 -19.33 -9.25 -14.85
CA ASP A 266 -20.23 -9.92 -13.91
C ASP A 266 -20.73 -8.93 -12.86
N ASP A 267 -22.04 -8.63 -12.90
CA ASP A 267 -22.71 -7.69 -11.98
C ASP A 267 -22.59 -8.07 -10.50
N THR A 268 -22.25 -9.32 -10.20
CA THR A 268 -21.97 -9.76 -8.83
C THR A 268 -20.87 -8.92 -8.21
N TRP A 269 -19.79 -8.65 -8.95
CA TRP A 269 -18.68 -7.84 -8.47
C TRP A 269 -19.03 -6.38 -8.28
N ALA A 270 -19.82 -5.80 -9.20
CA ALA A 270 -20.35 -4.44 -9.04
C ALA A 270 -21.24 -4.32 -7.79
N THR A 271 -22.12 -5.32 -7.57
CA THR A 271 -22.99 -5.37 -6.39
C THR A 271 -22.18 -5.48 -5.10
N ARG A 272 -21.16 -6.34 -5.06
CA ARG A 272 -20.27 -6.50 -3.92
C ARG A 272 -19.56 -5.19 -3.57
N ALA A 273 -18.97 -4.52 -4.58
CA ALA A 273 -18.31 -3.21 -4.39
C ALA A 273 -19.29 -2.15 -3.87
N LYS A 274 -20.49 -2.06 -4.43
CA LYS A 274 -21.51 -1.10 -4.04
C LYS A 274 -21.97 -1.30 -2.59
N ASN A 275 -22.15 -2.54 -2.18
CA ASN A 275 -22.54 -2.86 -0.80
C ASN A 275 -21.45 -2.44 0.21
N ILE A 276 -20.19 -2.73 -0.10
CA ILE A 276 -19.07 -2.27 0.75
C ILE A 276 -19.00 -0.74 0.75
N TRP A 277 -19.19 -0.10 -0.41
CA TRP A 277 -19.20 1.36 -0.50
C TRP A 277 -20.26 2.00 0.40
N THR A 278 -21.46 1.44 0.44
CA THR A 278 -22.53 1.91 1.34
C THR A 278 -22.10 1.89 2.81
N GLY A 279 -21.46 0.82 3.26
CA GLY A 279 -20.87 0.77 4.61
C GLY A 279 -19.73 1.77 4.83
N CYS A 280 -18.90 2.01 3.80
CA CYS A 280 -17.83 3.00 3.87
C CYS A 280 -18.35 4.43 4.00
N GLU A 281 -19.44 4.80 3.31
CA GLU A 281 -20.03 6.14 3.42
C GLU A 281 -20.47 6.45 4.85
N GLU A 282 -21.02 5.45 5.54
CA GLU A 282 -21.45 5.57 6.93
C GLU A 282 -20.25 5.72 7.89
N LEU A 283 -19.18 4.94 7.67
CA LEU A 283 -18.10 4.80 8.62
C LEU A 283 -16.95 5.80 8.41
N PHE A 284 -16.56 6.03 7.15
CA PHE A 284 -15.26 6.64 6.84
C PHE A 284 -15.37 8.09 6.36
N PHE A 285 -16.55 8.67 6.39
CA PHE A 285 -16.74 10.06 5.99
C PHE A 285 -17.55 10.86 7.03
N GLN A 286 -17.08 12.05 7.34
CA GLN A 286 -17.78 13.04 8.14
C GLN A 286 -17.82 14.35 7.35
N ASP A 287 -19.01 14.85 7.05
CA ASP A 287 -19.23 16.00 6.17
C ASP A 287 -18.47 15.87 4.83
N ASP A 288 -18.59 14.70 4.20
CA ASP A 288 -17.89 14.27 2.98
C ASP A 288 -16.34 14.20 3.10
N LYS A 289 -15.76 14.44 4.26
CA LYS A 289 -14.32 14.38 4.50
C LYS A 289 -13.94 13.03 5.10
N MET A 290 -12.89 12.42 4.56
CA MET A 290 -12.41 11.10 4.96
C MET A 290 -11.80 11.10 6.37
N VAL A 291 -12.14 10.09 7.15
CA VAL A 291 -11.61 9.85 8.50
C VAL A 291 -11.20 8.39 8.68
N GLU A 292 -10.19 8.13 9.50
CA GLU A 292 -9.85 6.78 9.95
C GLU A 292 -10.56 6.52 11.28
N ILE A 293 -11.80 6.04 11.21
CA ILE A 293 -12.72 6.04 12.34
C ILE A 293 -12.18 5.32 13.58
N SER A 294 -11.44 4.22 13.40
CA SER A 294 -10.94 3.43 14.52
C SER A 294 -9.85 4.13 15.36
N CYS A 295 -9.24 5.20 14.83
CA CYS A 295 -8.22 5.96 15.56
C CYS A 295 -8.38 7.49 15.49
N GLN A 296 -9.39 8.04 14.79
CA GLN A 296 -9.67 9.48 14.67
C GLN A 296 -11.05 9.87 15.19
N GLN A 297 -11.51 9.34 16.32
CA GLN A 297 -12.82 9.69 16.92
C GLN A 297 -12.74 10.99 17.76
N SER A 298 -12.81 10.87 19.09
CA SER A 298 -12.76 12.01 19.99
C SER A 298 -11.34 12.61 20.16
N ARG A 299 -10.33 11.82 19.89
CA ARG A 299 -8.91 12.19 19.83
C ARG A 299 -8.20 11.30 18.82
N ILE A 300 -7.10 11.80 18.26
CA ILE A 300 -6.25 11.02 17.37
C ILE A 300 -5.37 10.07 18.20
N THR A 301 -5.38 8.79 17.86
CA THR A 301 -4.56 7.76 18.51
C THR A 301 -3.83 6.88 17.48
N CYS A 302 -3.88 7.27 16.19
CA CYS A 302 -3.31 6.52 15.09
C CYS A 302 -1.79 6.34 15.26
N ASN A 303 -1.32 5.09 15.15
CA ASN A 303 0.11 4.78 15.01
C ASN A 303 0.61 5.08 13.59
N ASN A 304 1.88 4.80 13.28
CA ASN A 304 2.45 5.10 11.95
C ASN A 304 1.73 4.34 10.83
N ASP A 305 1.40 3.06 11.01
CA ASP A 305 0.68 2.28 10.01
C ASP A 305 -0.67 2.91 9.66
N GLN A 306 -1.46 3.19 10.68
CA GLN A 306 -2.83 3.69 10.55
C GLN A 306 -2.92 5.04 9.84
N ARG A 307 -1.85 5.84 9.91
CA ARG A 307 -1.76 7.12 9.21
C ARG A 307 -1.64 6.98 7.69
N CYS A 308 -1.22 5.79 7.21
CA CYS A 308 -1.11 5.46 5.80
C CYS A 308 -2.43 5.00 5.17
N PHE A 309 -3.39 4.54 5.96
CA PHE A 309 -4.55 3.79 5.46
C PHE A 309 -5.45 4.59 4.52
N LYS A 310 -5.65 5.88 4.79
CA LYS A 310 -6.44 6.76 3.92
C LYS A 310 -5.85 6.90 2.51
N ALA A 311 -4.52 6.80 2.36
CA ALA A 311 -3.87 6.81 1.05
C ALA A 311 -4.29 5.62 0.21
N ILE A 312 -4.22 4.43 0.79
CA ILE A 312 -4.56 3.16 0.14
C ILE A 312 -6.05 3.15 -0.23
N PHE A 313 -6.90 3.60 0.69
CA PHE A 313 -8.33 3.72 0.45
C PHE A 313 -8.64 4.69 -0.69
N SER A 314 -8.06 5.89 -0.68
CA SER A 314 -8.26 6.91 -1.73
C SER A 314 -7.92 6.36 -3.12
N ARG A 315 -6.79 5.65 -3.26
CA ARG A 315 -6.38 5.02 -4.51
C ARG A 315 -7.41 4.02 -5.02
N PHE A 316 -7.87 3.13 -4.16
CA PHE A 316 -8.71 2.02 -4.59
C PHE A 316 -10.16 2.40 -4.83
N ILE A 317 -10.72 3.35 -4.07
CA ILE A 317 -12.03 3.93 -4.40
C ILE A 317 -11.96 4.78 -5.68
N GLY A 318 -10.82 5.39 -5.99
CA GLY A 318 -10.59 6.03 -7.29
C GLY A 318 -10.78 5.05 -8.45
N TYR A 319 -10.15 3.85 -8.38
CA TYR A 319 -10.39 2.81 -9.38
C TYR A 319 -11.84 2.33 -9.40
N ALA A 320 -12.50 2.26 -8.25
CA ALA A 320 -13.92 1.95 -8.22
C ALA A 320 -14.78 3.02 -8.93
N ALA A 321 -14.48 4.30 -8.74
CA ALA A 321 -15.13 5.38 -9.48
C ALA A 321 -14.89 5.28 -11.01
N LEU A 322 -13.71 4.82 -11.41
CA LEU A 322 -13.37 4.63 -12.82
C LEU A 322 -14.22 3.53 -13.47
N PHE A 323 -14.35 2.38 -12.81
CA PHE A 323 -14.94 1.17 -13.37
C PHE A 323 -16.43 0.97 -13.04
N LEU A 324 -16.96 1.62 -12.01
CA LEU A 324 -18.33 1.46 -11.51
C LEU A 324 -19.11 2.77 -11.60
N PRO A 325 -19.80 3.03 -12.73
CA PRO A 325 -20.52 4.29 -12.94
C PRO A 325 -21.57 4.61 -11.86
N ASP A 326 -22.19 3.58 -11.29
CA ASP A 326 -23.29 3.73 -10.30
C ASP A 326 -22.86 4.40 -8.99
N ILE A 327 -21.59 4.25 -8.59
CA ILE A 327 -21.07 4.83 -7.34
C ILE A 327 -20.01 5.93 -7.61
N ARG A 328 -19.77 6.23 -8.87
CA ARG A 328 -18.76 7.20 -9.32
C ARG A 328 -18.93 8.57 -8.69
N ASP A 329 -20.10 9.15 -8.87
CA ASP A 329 -20.34 10.54 -8.48
C ASP A 329 -20.22 10.73 -6.96
N ASP A 330 -20.70 9.75 -6.19
CA ASP A 330 -20.58 9.75 -4.73
C ASP A 330 -19.10 9.64 -4.30
N ILE A 331 -18.36 8.71 -4.87
CA ILE A 331 -16.92 8.57 -4.59
C ILE A 331 -16.18 9.86 -4.94
N MET A 332 -16.38 10.40 -6.13
CA MET A 332 -15.68 11.61 -6.57
C MET A 332 -16.04 12.82 -5.72
N LYS A 333 -17.31 12.95 -5.27
CA LYS A 333 -17.70 13.98 -4.31
C LYS A 333 -16.89 13.90 -3.02
N LYS A 334 -16.73 12.69 -2.46
CA LYS A 334 -15.98 12.43 -1.23
C LYS A 334 -14.48 12.68 -1.42
N LEU A 335 -13.89 12.22 -2.53
CA LEU A 335 -12.48 12.47 -2.85
C LEU A 335 -12.17 13.97 -2.99
N ARG A 336 -13.04 14.72 -3.69
CA ARG A 336 -12.89 16.17 -3.86
C ARG A 336 -12.95 16.92 -2.53
N ALA A 337 -13.96 16.64 -1.70
CA ALA A 337 -14.10 17.26 -0.39
C ALA A 337 -12.91 16.94 0.52
N SER A 338 -12.47 15.68 0.51
CA SER A 338 -11.32 15.22 1.29
C SER A 338 -10.01 15.84 0.80
N ALA A 339 -9.80 16.00 -0.51
CA ALA A 339 -8.60 16.64 -1.08
C ALA A 339 -8.50 18.11 -0.65
N ILE A 340 -9.58 18.86 -0.77
CA ILE A 340 -9.61 20.27 -0.32
C ILE A 340 -9.29 20.36 1.18
N ALA A 341 -9.90 19.49 2.00
CA ALA A 341 -9.68 19.46 3.44
C ALA A 341 -8.25 19.04 3.82
N ALA A 342 -7.67 18.08 3.10
CA ALA A 342 -6.28 17.65 3.29
C ALA A 342 -5.30 18.80 3.03
N LEU A 343 -5.46 19.55 1.94
CA LEU A 343 -4.59 20.65 1.58
C LEU A 343 -4.64 21.81 2.59
N GLN A 344 -5.78 22.04 3.24
CA GLN A 344 -5.90 23.01 4.32
C GLN A 344 -5.00 22.67 5.52
N THR A 345 -4.62 21.40 5.67
CA THR A 345 -3.66 20.95 6.70
C THR A 345 -2.21 20.95 6.23
N CYS A 346 -1.92 21.32 5.00
CA CYS A 346 -0.58 21.29 4.40
C CYS A 346 0.05 22.70 4.43
N SER A 347 0.69 23.04 5.53
CA SER A 347 1.39 24.32 5.70
C SER A 347 2.60 24.20 6.61
N GLY A 348 3.04 22.99 6.93
CA GLY A 348 4.09 22.75 7.90
C GLY A 348 5.45 22.44 7.29
N GLY A 349 6.39 22.06 8.17
CA GLY A 349 7.75 21.73 7.76
C GLY A 349 8.59 22.98 7.42
N SER A 350 9.84 22.74 7.04
CA SER A 350 10.75 23.81 6.58
C SER A 350 10.45 24.30 5.16
N ASP A 351 9.73 23.50 4.39
CA ASP A 351 9.33 23.77 3.01
C ASP A 351 7.91 24.35 2.87
N GLY A 352 7.14 24.35 3.95
CA GLY A 352 5.77 24.85 3.96
C GLY A 352 4.72 23.89 3.37
N HIS A 353 5.06 22.61 3.16
CA HIS A 353 4.20 21.62 2.45
C HIS A 353 3.91 20.37 3.28
N THR A 354 4.40 20.30 4.52
CA THR A 354 4.10 19.17 5.41
C THR A 354 2.63 19.21 5.79
N CYS A 355 1.95 18.08 5.57
CA CYS A 355 0.53 17.87 5.82
C CYS A 355 0.29 17.15 7.15
N SER A 356 -0.88 17.34 7.77
CA SER A 356 -1.28 16.61 8.96
C SER A 356 -2.51 15.72 8.73
N ILE A 357 -2.73 14.78 9.67
CA ILE A 357 -3.70 13.69 9.49
C ILE A 357 -5.16 14.14 9.57
N ASP A 358 -5.47 15.20 10.36
CA ASP A 358 -6.83 15.58 10.69
C ASP A 358 -7.42 16.58 9.70
N TRP A 359 -8.11 16.04 8.72
CA TRP A 359 -8.76 16.83 7.67
C TRP A 359 -10.08 17.49 8.12
N LEU A 360 -10.60 17.11 9.30
CA LEU A 360 -11.85 17.70 9.84
C LEU A 360 -11.62 19.09 10.41
N THR A 361 -10.46 19.33 10.98
CA THR A 361 -10.12 20.63 11.60
C THR A 361 -9.81 21.70 10.57
N GLY A 362 -9.35 21.33 9.36
CA GLY A 362 -8.89 22.27 8.35
C GLY A 362 -7.66 23.10 8.79
N ALA A 363 -6.89 22.60 9.75
CA ALA A 363 -5.73 23.27 10.32
C ALA A 363 -4.53 22.31 10.43
N TYR A 364 -3.35 22.85 10.21
CA TYR A 364 -2.11 22.12 10.40
C TYR A 364 -1.84 21.85 11.89
N SER A 365 -1.39 20.64 12.21
CA SER A 365 -0.92 20.26 13.54
C SER A 365 0.45 19.59 13.43
N ASN A 366 1.42 20.13 14.17
CA ASN A 366 2.78 19.60 14.18
C ASN A 366 2.91 18.26 14.94
N ASP A 367 1.90 17.87 15.71
CA ASP A 367 1.90 16.62 16.47
C ASP A 367 1.57 15.40 15.61
N TRP A 368 0.97 15.61 14.44
CA TRP A 368 0.40 14.58 13.58
C TRP A 368 0.86 14.74 12.14
N ILE A 369 2.17 14.57 11.94
CA ILE A 369 2.86 14.67 10.65
C ILE A 369 3.74 13.46 10.40
N GLY A 370 3.97 13.11 9.16
CA GLY A 370 4.84 12.02 8.79
C GLY A 370 4.64 11.54 7.36
N LEU A 371 5.28 10.40 7.06
CA LEU A 371 5.19 9.76 5.75
C LEU A 371 3.74 9.42 5.40
N GLY A 372 2.98 8.84 6.33
CA GLY A 372 1.60 8.41 6.11
C GLY A 372 0.66 9.56 5.83
N GLU A 373 0.81 10.68 6.54
CA GLU A 373 0.04 11.89 6.32
C GLU A 373 0.34 12.50 4.95
N GLN A 374 1.60 12.53 4.58
CA GLN A 374 2.04 13.07 3.29
C GLN A 374 1.53 12.20 2.14
N MET A 375 1.65 10.88 2.28
CA MET A 375 1.13 9.91 1.32
C MET A 375 -0.40 10.01 1.18
N SER A 376 -1.12 10.15 2.30
CA SER A 376 -2.58 10.27 2.32
C SER A 376 -3.05 11.55 1.63
N ALA A 377 -2.38 12.68 1.87
CA ALA A 377 -2.69 13.95 1.21
C ALA A 377 -2.39 13.90 -0.30
N LEU A 378 -1.27 13.25 -0.70
CA LEU A 378 -0.92 13.09 -2.11
C LEU A 378 -1.97 12.24 -2.84
N GLU A 379 -2.33 11.08 -2.28
CA GLU A 379 -3.26 10.16 -2.91
C GLU A 379 -4.67 10.72 -3.05
N VAL A 380 -5.21 11.34 -2.00
CA VAL A 380 -6.55 11.91 -2.08
C VAL A 380 -6.63 13.07 -3.08
N LEU A 381 -5.53 13.81 -3.27
CA LEU A 381 -5.46 14.89 -4.23
C LEU A 381 -5.35 14.37 -5.67
N GLN A 382 -4.33 13.54 -5.95
CA GLN A 382 -4.01 13.10 -7.31
C GLN A 382 -5.07 12.18 -7.92
N ASN A 383 -5.82 11.43 -7.10
CA ASN A 383 -6.95 10.62 -7.58
C ASN A 383 -8.10 11.46 -8.18
N ASN A 384 -8.13 12.77 -7.97
CA ASN A 384 -9.04 13.65 -8.71
C ASN A 384 -8.67 13.79 -10.20
N LEU A 385 -7.47 13.35 -10.60
CA LEU A 385 -7.03 13.27 -12.00
C LEU A 385 -7.33 11.90 -12.65
N ILE A 386 -8.00 10.98 -11.99
CA ILE A 386 -8.18 9.59 -12.45
C ILE A 386 -8.86 9.49 -13.82
N PHE A 387 -9.70 10.45 -14.17
CA PHE A 387 -10.36 10.52 -15.49
C PHE A 387 -9.53 11.25 -16.54
N ASN A 388 -8.44 11.93 -16.16
CA ASN A 388 -7.58 12.70 -17.06
C ASN A 388 -6.08 12.55 -16.71
N PRO A 389 -5.54 11.32 -16.60
CA PRO A 389 -4.13 11.13 -16.28
C PRO A 389 -3.27 11.59 -17.47
N LYS A 390 -2.21 12.34 -17.20
CA LYS A 390 -1.29 12.87 -18.22
C LYS A 390 -0.57 11.78 -19.02
N MET A 391 -0.30 10.64 -18.37
CA MET A 391 0.41 9.48 -18.94
C MET A 391 -0.53 8.39 -19.47
N ALA A 392 -1.84 8.69 -19.56
CA ALA A 392 -2.75 7.74 -20.19
C ALA A 392 -2.30 7.47 -21.65
N PRO A 393 -2.32 6.19 -22.08
CA PRO A 393 -2.04 5.87 -23.46
C PRO A 393 -3.04 6.59 -24.38
N ASN A 394 -2.53 7.21 -25.45
CA ASN A 394 -3.39 7.83 -26.45
C ASN A 394 -4.38 6.78 -26.98
N VAL A 395 -5.66 7.11 -26.92
CA VAL A 395 -6.72 6.28 -27.51
C VAL A 395 -6.49 6.22 -29.02
N THR A 396 -5.90 5.13 -29.52
CA THR A 396 -5.83 4.88 -30.95
C THR A 396 -7.09 4.17 -31.38
N THR A 397 -7.90 4.82 -32.19
CA THR A 397 -8.99 4.13 -32.93
C THR A 397 -8.34 3.28 -34.04
N ASN A 398 -8.39 1.96 -33.89
CA ASN A 398 -8.02 1.05 -34.99
C ASN A 398 -8.99 1.23 -36.16
N GLU A 399 -8.53 0.93 -37.39
CA GLU A 399 -9.32 1.04 -38.62
C GLU A 399 -10.70 0.32 -38.59
N ASN A 400 -10.91 -0.56 -37.60
CA ASN A 400 -12.17 -1.27 -37.39
C ASN A 400 -13.10 -0.60 -36.35
N GLY A 401 -12.82 0.62 -35.91
CA GLY A 401 -13.67 1.36 -34.95
C GLY A 401 -13.64 0.83 -33.51
N THR A 402 -12.76 -0.12 -33.20
CA THR A 402 -12.53 -0.59 -31.84
C THR A 402 -11.55 0.36 -31.16
N THR A 403 -12.01 1.07 -30.15
CA THR A 403 -11.16 1.90 -29.28
C THR A 403 -10.29 1.00 -28.42
N GLY A 404 -9.07 0.72 -28.85
CA GLY A 404 -8.02 0.16 -28.01
C GLY A 404 -7.36 1.30 -27.21
N GLY A 405 -7.36 1.21 -25.89
CA GLY A 405 -6.84 2.23 -24.98
C GLY A 405 -7.96 3.06 -24.40
N GLY A 406 -8.54 2.64 -23.28
CA GLY A 406 -9.42 3.44 -22.45
C GLY A 406 -8.62 4.24 -21.41
N ILE A 407 -9.26 5.20 -20.76
CA ILE A 407 -8.73 5.80 -19.54
C ILE A 407 -8.62 4.69 -18.48
N GLY A 408 -7.44 4.53 -17.87
CA GLY A 408 -7.25 3.60 -16.76
C GLY A 408 -6.07 2.64 -16.93
N PRO A 409 -5.91 1.72 -15.98
CA PRO A 409 -4.85 0.72 -15.98
C PRO A 409 -4.88 -0.15 -17.24
N LEU A 410 -3.72 -0.39 -17.85
CA LEU A 410 -3.59 -1.24 -19.03
C LEU A 410 -3.77 -2.73 -18.71
N THR A 411 -4.00 -3.52 -19.75
CA THR A 411 -3.88 -4.96 -19.76
C THR A 411 -2.85 -5.37 -20.81
N HIS A 412 -2.49 -6.64 -20.86
CA HIS A 412 -1.65 -7.16 -21.95
C HIS A 412 -2.24 -6.79 -23.33
N ASP A 413 -3.56 -6.93 -23.48
CA ASP A 413 -4.24 -6.70 -24.78
C ASP A 413 -4.43 -5.21 -25.12
N THR A 414 -4.34 -4.32 -24.14
CA THR A 414 -4.51 -2.87 -24.33
C THR A 414 -3.20 -2.10 -24.37
N GLY A 415 -2.07 -2.80 -24.46
CA GLY A 415 -0.75 -2.20 -24.66
C GLY A 415 0.20 -2.26 -23.46
N GLY A 416 -0.09 -3.08 -22.46
CA GLY A 416 0.84 -3.38 -21.37
C GLY A 416 2.09 -4.07 -21.92
N THR A 417 3.27 -3.58 -21.55
CA THR A 417 4.58 -4.03 -22.10
C THR A 417 5.41 -4.85 -21.12
N SER A 418 4.98 -4.96 -19.86
CA SER A 418 5.71 -5.71 -18.85
C SER A 418 5.56 -7.21 -19.05
N GLU A 419 6.68 -7.93 -19.12
CA GLU A 419 6.71 -9.39 -19.28
C GLU A 419 6.53 -10.07 -17.94
N GLY A 420 5.88 -11.24 -17.93
CA GLY A 420 5.62 -12.03 -16.74
C GLY A 420 5.87 -13.50 -16.93
N SER A 421 5.70 -14.27 -15.86
CA SER A 421 5.71 -15.73 -15.86
C SER A 421 4.67 -16.24 -14.87
N PRO A 422 3.74 -17.10 -15.30
CA PRO A 422 2.78 -17.72 -14.37
C PRO A 422 3.45 -18.49 -13.21
N ASP A 423 4.67 -18.99 -13.43
CA ASP A 423 5.44 -19.73 -12.44
C ASP A 423 6.46 -18.87 -11.66
N ALA A 424 6.38 -17.52 -11.78
CA ALA A 424 7.27 -16.61 -11.07
C ALA A 424 7.28 -16.89 -9.56
N GLY A 425 8.44 -16.94 -8.94
CA GLY A 425 8.60 -17.17 -7.50
C GLY A 425 8.18 -18.57 -6.99
N SER A 426 7.70 -19.48 -7.84
CA SER A 426 7.19 -20.79 -7.40
C SER A 426 8.26 -21.70 -6.76
N SER A 427 9.53 -21.47 -7.04
CA SER A 427 10.64 -22.17 -6.37
C SER A 427 10.87 -21.74 -4.91
N SER A 428 10.30 -20.60 -4.51
CA SER A 428 10.41 -20.02 -3.16
C SER A 428 9.10 -20.06 -2.37
N ALA A 429 8.10 -20.78 -2.87
CA ALA A 429 6.69 -20.71 -2.48
C ALA A 429 6.40 -20.88 -0.97
N ASN A 430 7.26 -21.50 -0.20
CA ASN A 430 7.11 -21.58 1.26
C ASN A 430 8.47 -21.38 1.94
N PRO A 431 8.74 -20.19 2.52
CA PRO A 431 9.98 -19.96 3.27
C PRO A 431 10.17 -20.92 4.46
N LEU A 432 9.09 -21.51 4.98
CA LEU A 432 9.15 -22.51 6.04
C LEU A 432 9.54 -23.91 5.51
N LEU A 433 9.31 -24.15 4.21
CA LEU A 433 9.71 -25.37 3.50
C LEU A 433 11.00 -25.19 2.70
N MET A 434 11.61 -24.02 2.72
CA MET A 434 12.97 -23.89 2.20
C MET A 434 13.81 -24.91 2.97
N ASN A 435 14.18 -25.99 2.30
CA ASN A 435 15.27 -26.84 2.76
C ASN A 435 16.47 -25.91 2.92
N LEU A 436 16.64 -25.41 4.16
CA LEU A 436 17.90 -24.82 4.55
C LEU A 436 18.92 -25.90 4.18
N ASP A 437 19.76 -25.61 3.17
CA ASP A 437 20.88 -26.49 2.84
C ASP A 437 21.85 -26.41 4.01
N ILE A 438 21.45 -27.11 5.09
CA ILE A 438 22.19 -27.14 6.37
C ILE A 438 23.46 -27.94 6.10
N LYS A 439 24.50 -27.23 5.77
CA LYS A 439 25.83 -27.79 5.52
C LYS A 439 26.35 -28.43 6.79
N GLY A 440 27.24 -29.39 6.61
CA GLY A 440 27.95 -30.01 7.75
C GLY A 440 28.65 -28.99 8.66
N SER A 441 29.11 -27.87 8.10
CA SER A 441 29.66 -26.71 8.82
C SER A 441 28.64 -26.07 9.78
N ASP A 442 27.39 -25.97 9.39
CA ASP A 442 26.34 -25.31 10.18
C ASP A 442 25.95 -26.18 11.37
N LYS A 443 25.86 -27.50 11.13
CA LYS A 443 25.63 -28.49 12.20
C LYS A 443 26.81 -28.52 13.19
N ALA A 444 28.05 -28.44 12.68
CA ALA A 444 29.24 -28.38 13.52
C ALA A 444 29.28 -27.08 14.34
N GLY A 445 28.97 -25.94 13.72
CA GLY A 445 28.90 -24.64 14.39
C GLY A 445 27.84 -24.62 15.50
N ALA A 446 26.64 -25.11 15.23
CA ALA A 446 25.57 -25.25 16.23
C ALA A 446 25.95 -26.18 17.36
N GLY A 447 26.60 -27.32 17.07
CA GLY A 447 27.09 -28.27 18.06
C GLY A 447 28.14 -27.68 19.00
N VAL A 448 29.12 -26.93 18.44
CA VAL A 448 30.14 -26.21 19.23
C VAL A 448 29.49 -25.15 20.13
N LEU A 449 28.59 -24.33 19.60
CA LEU A 449 27.91 -23.29 20.38
C LEU A 449 27.10 -23.90 21.55
N THR A 450 26.37 -24.96 21.28
CA THR A 450 25.61 -25.71 22.31
C THR A 450 26.54 -26.27 23.38
N ALA A 451 27.66 -26.87 23.01
CA ALA A 451 28.65 -27.39 23.96
C ALA A 451 29.24 -26.28 24.84
N VAL A 452 29.60 -25.14 24.25
CA VAL A 452 30.13 -23.97 25.00
C VAL A 452 29.10 -23.44 26.00
N LEU A 453 27.84 -23.32 25.59
CA LEU A 453 26.74 -22.87 26.45
C LEU A 453 26.52 -23.86 27.61
N LEU A 454 26.49 -25.17 27.33
CA LEU A 454 26.34 -26.20 28.37
C LEU A 454 27.51 -26.22 29.37
N ILE A 455 28.77 -26.09 28.90
CA ILE A 455 29.95 -25.99 29.77
C ILE A 455 29.87 -24.72 30.62
N GLY A 456 29.44 -23.58 30.04
CA GLY A 456 29.26 -22.32 30.75
C GLY A 456 28.21 -22.43 31.88
N VAL A 457 27.04 -23.02 31.57
CA VAL A 457 25.94 -23.17 32.52
C VAL A 457 26.35 -24.18 33.63
N LEU A 458 26.91 -25.33 33.27
CA LEU A 458 27.32 -26.36 34.24
C LEU A 458 28.50 -25.88 35.09
N GLY A 459 29.47 -25.17 34.48
CA GLY A 459 30.60 -24.60 35.17
C GLY A 459 30.22 -23.50 36.17
N SER A 460 29.28 -22.63 35.78
CA SER A 460 28.74 -21.60 36.68
C SER A 460 27.93 -22.21 37.83
N GLY A 461 27.12 -23.24 37.54
CA GLY A 461 26.41 -23.99 38.54
C GLY A 461 27.32 -24.70 39.57
N TRP A 462 28.39 -25.32 39.08
CA TRP A 462 29.41 -25.92 39.94
C TRP A 462 30.11 -24.88 40.81
N TRP A 463 30.50 -23.76 40.24
CA TRP A 463 31.19 -22.67 40.97
C TRP A 463 30.29 -22.03 42.04
N MET A 464 28.98 -21.97 41.84
CA MET A 464 28.03 -21.47 42.85
C MET A 464 27.75 -22.48 44.00
N LEU A 465 28.04 -23.77 43.81
CA LEU A 465 27.80 -24.81 44.78
C LEU A 465 29.07 -25.27 45.56
N ALA A 466 30.25 -24.86 45.06
CA ALA A 466 31.54 -25.11 45.68
C ALA A 466 31.98 -23.93 46.54
#